data_4e766a195a3c89f7beb7eed8fc6b6b9d
#
_entry.id   4e766a195a3c89f7beb7eed8fc6b6b9d
#
_cell.length_a   1.000
_cell.length_b   1.000
_cell.length_c   1.000
_cell.angle_alpha   90.00
_cell.angle_beta   90.00
_cell.angle_gamma   90.00
#
_symmetry.space_group_name_H-M   'P 1'
#
loop_
_entity.id
_entity.type
_entity.pdbx_description
1 polymer ?
#
loop_
_entity_poly.entity_id
_entity_poly.type
_entity_poly.pdbx_seq_one_letter_code
_entity_poly.pdbx_strand_id
1 'polypeptide(L)'
;GIGFIDNARLGTPSAEIDVPDYLGKNKGKNHYYFLPLILGLIGMLFHFKQNNQDAIAVLLFFLFTGVLIIIYLNVVPFQPRERDYAYVGSFYAFAIWIGLGVLGIYDFLSKRMNSTASAGIATVVALIIPTLMAAENWDDHDRSGRFTALEVAKNYLESCDKNAILFTNGDNDTFPLWYAQEVEGIRTDIKVVNLSLFNTPWYIDQMKRASYDAAPIPSSLEHDDYRAGTRDYTPINERFKDYVEVKDVVNFINSKSAKAKINTSAGLRSYCPTKKLKLSVNKENVKSFIPKEYHDKIVNEIKFKLKGNGLYKNKLMV
;
A
#
# COMPACT_ATOMS: atom_id res chain seq x y z
N GLY A 1 -5.24 -6.15 -20.78
CA GLY A 1 -5.77 -7.47 -21.13
C GLY A 1 -5.47 -7.81 -22.58
N ILE A 2 -5.22 -9.07 -22.88
CA ILE A 2 -5.07 -9.53 -24.24
C ILE A 2 -6.50 -9.79 -24.73
N GLY A 3 -7.09 -8.90 -25.52
CA GLY A 3 -8.51 -8.97 -25.93
C GLY A 3 -8.96 -10.32 -26.51
N PHE A 4 -8.04 -11.08 -27.11
CA PHE A 4 -8.26 -12.46 -27.54
C PHE A 4 -8.51 -13.40 -26.34
N ILE A 5 -7.73 -13.27 -25.25
CA ILE A 5 -7.90 -14.11 -24.05
C ILE A 5 -9.15 -13.71 -23.28
N ASP A 6 -9.47 -12.42 -23.22
CA ASP A 6 -10.68 -11.95 -22.55
C ASP A 6 -11.93 -12.44 -23.30
N ASN A 7 -11.92 -12.43 -24.64
CA ASN A 7 -13.00 -13.01 -25.43
C ASN A 7 -13.06 -14.55 -25.33
N ALA A 8 -11.92 -15.22 -25.22
CA ALA A 8 -11.87 -16.66 -25.03
C ALA A 8 -12.35 -17.11 -23.63
N ARG A 9 -12.07 -16.31 -22.59
CA ARG A 9 -12.57 -16.56 -21.22
C ARG A 9 -14.07 -16.43 -21.10
N LEU A 10 -14.71 -15.58 -21.89
CA LEU A 10 -16.15 -15.38 -21.89
C LEU A 10 -16.92 -16.45 -22.68
N GLY A 11 -16.22 -17.42 -23.29
CA GLY A 11 -16.79 -18.67 -23.79
C GLY A 11 -17.77 -18.55 -24.97
N THR A 12 -17.85 -17.40 -25.66
CA THR A 12 -18.79 -17.20 -26.75
C THR A 12 -18.12 -16.57 -27.98
N PRO A 13 -17.96 -17.35 -29.06
CA PRO A 13 -17.47 -16.83 -30.33
C PRO A 13 -18.47 -15.91 -31.05
N SER A 14 -19.69 -15.75 -30.60
CA SER A 14 -20.74 -15.12 -31.37
C SER A 14 -21.87 -14.44 -30.58
N ALA A 15 -21.83 -14.31 -29.28
CA ALA A 15 -22.72 -13.41 -28.59
C ALA A 15 -22.13 -12.00 -28.63
N GLU A 16 -22.78 -11.08 -29.31
CA GLU A 16 -22.64 -9.64 -29.04
C GLU A 16 -23.01 -9.42 -27.57
N ILE A 17 -22.03 -9.60 -26.67
CA ILE A 17 -22.18 -9.16 -25.30
C ILE A 17 -22.21 -7.64 -25.44
N ASP A 18 -23.35 -7.05 -25.12
CA ASP A 18 -23.48 -5.60 -25.00
C ASP A 18 -22.57 -5.12 -23.88
N VAL A 19 -21.30 -4.90 -24.23
CA VAL A 19 -20.28 -4.45 -23.29
C VAL A 19 -20.54 -2.98 -23.05
N PRO A 20 -20.81 -2.54 -21.82
CA PRO A 20 -21.01 -1.14 -21.52
C PRO A 20 -19.89 -0.28 -22.11
N ASP A 21 -20.23 0.87 -22.67
CA ASP A 21 -19.31 1.78 -23.36
C ASP A 21 -18.03 2.08 -22.59
N TYR A 22 -18.12 2.19 -21.27
CA TYR A 22 -16.96 2.47 -20.42
C TYR A 22 -15.96 1.31 -20.35
N LEU A 23 -16.39 0.07 -20.62
CA LEU A 23 -15.50 -1.09 -20.75
C LEU A 23 -15.00 -1.27 -22.19
N GLY A 24 -15.87 -1.05 -23.17
CA GLY A 24 -15.51 -1.19 -24.57
C GLY A 24 -14.54 -0.11 -25.06
N LYS A 25 -14.71 1.12 -24.58
CA LYS A 25 -13.88 2.30 -24.91
C LYS A 25 -12.79 2.58 -23.87
N ASN A 26 -12.45 1.61 -23.01
CA ASN A 26 -11.42 1.81 -22.02
C ASN A 26 -10.05 2.00 -22.70
N LYS A 27 -9.43 3.16 -22.47
CA LYS A 27 -8.11 3.51 -23.00
C LYS A 27 -6.99 2.53 -22.58
N GLY A 28 -7.11 1.89 -21.40
CA GLY A 28 -6.19 0.85 -20.95
C GLY A 28 -6.26 -0.47 -21.73
N LYS A 29 -7.08 -0.55 -22.80
CA LYS A 29 -7.20 -1.72 -23.67
C LYS A 29 -6.24 -1.61 -24.85
N ASN A 30 -4.98 -2.02 -24.64
CA ASN A 30 -3.89 -1.89 -25.58
C ASN A 30 -3.69 -3.15 -26.44
N HIS A 31 -3.31 -2.99 -27.71
CA HIS A 31 -3.13 -4.06 -28.68
C HIS A 31 -1.68 -4.21 -29.08
N TYR A 32 -0.95 -5.15 -28.44
CA TYR A 32 0.46 -5.41 -28.75
C TYR A 32 0.69 -6.58 -29.72
N TYR A 33 -0.36 -7.20 -30.23
CA TYR A 33 -0.31 -8.29 -31.23
C TYR A 33 0.66 -9.42 -30.85
N PHE A 34 0.88 -9.69 -29.57
CA PHE A 34 1.86 -10.63 -29.03
C PHE A 34 3.32 -10.37 -29.43
N LEU A 35 3.63 -9.22 -30.04
CA LEU A 35 4.98 -8.95 -30.55
C LEU A 35 6.07 -9.04 -29.47
N PRO A 36 5.93 -8.48 -28.26
CA PRO A 36 6.91 -8.66 -27.19
C PRO A 36 7.10 -10.13 -26.79
N LEU A 37 6.00 -10.91 -26.76
CA LEU A 37 6.05 -12.33 -26.44
C LEU A 37 6.81 -13.12 -27.52
N ILE A 38 6.49 -12.88 -28.79
CA ILE A 38 7.16 -13.56 -29.92
C ILE A 38 8.66 -13.26 -29.90
N LEU A 39 9.04 -11.99 -29.74
CA LEU A 39 10.44 -11.61 -29.69
C LEU A 39 11.16 -12.22 -28.49
N GLY A 40 10.52 -12.25 -27.32
CA GLY A 40 11.05 -12.90 -26.12
C GLY A 40 11.25 -14.40 -26.30
N LEU A 41 10.32 -15.11 -26.95
CA LEU A 41 10.46 -16.54 -27.27
C LEU A 41 11.61 -16.80 -28.26
N ILE A 42 11.77 -15.96 -29.28
CA ILE A 42 12.92 -16.03 -30.19
C ILE A 42 14.23 -15.86 -29.41
N GLY A 43 14.29 -14.88 -28.50
CA GLY A 43 15.44 -14.64 -27.66
C GLY A 43 15.73 -15.76 -26.66
N MET A 44 14.70 -16.35 -26.09
CA MET A 44 14.84 -17.52 -25.23
C MET A 44 15.47 -18.70 -25.99
N LEU A 45 14.93 -19.04 -27.16
CA LEU A 45 15.48 -20.11 -28.01
C LEU A 45 16.91 -19.82 -28.43
N PHE A 46 17.21 -18.57 -28.85
CA PHE A 46 18.55 -18.13 -29.17
C PHE A 46 19.50 -18.28 -27.97
N HIS A 47 19.10 -17.86 -26.78
CA HIS A 47 19.90 -17.92 -25.55
C HIS A 47 20.25 -19.36 -25.20
N PHE A 48 19.26 -20.27 -25.17
CA PHE A 48 19.50 -21.70 -24.94
C PHE A 48 20.44 -22.32 -25.93
N LYS A 49 20.41 -21.88 -27.20
CA LYS A 49 21.32 -22.36 -28.24
C LYS A 49 22.76 -21.84 -28.09
N GLN A 50 22.93 -20.62 -27.59
CA GLN A 50 24.24 -19.99 -27.45
C GLN A 50 24.94 -20.36 -26.13
N ASN A 51 24.21 -20.29 -25.04
CA ASN A 51 24.72 -20.59 -23.68
C ASN A 51 23.60 -21.15 -22.78
N ASN A 52 23.57 -22.46 -22.69
CA ASN A 52 22.56 -23.16 -21.93
C ASN A 52 22.63 -22.88 -20.43
N GLN A 53 23.83 -22.64 -19.86
CA GLN A 53 24.00 -22.40 -18.43
C GLN A 53 23.38 -21.05 -18.03
N ASP A 54 23.69 -19.99 -18.81
CA ASP A 54 23.13 -18.67 -18.55
C ASP A 54 21.62 -18.63 -18.80
N ALA A 55 21.17 -19.34 -19.86
CA ALA A 55 19.76 -19.46 -20.17
C ALA A 55 18.97 -20.12 -19.03
N ILE A 56 19.53 -21.15 -18.40
CA ILE A 56 18.93 -21.80 -17.21
C ILE A 56 18.89 -20.83 -16.04
N ALA A 57 19.94 -20.02 -15.81
CA ALA A 57 19.94 -19.04 -14.73
C ALA A 57 18.82 -18.00 -14.90
N VAL A 58 18.64 -17.47 -16.13
CA VAL A 58 17.53 -16.55 -16.44
C VAL A 58 16.15 -17.24 -16.33
N LEU A 59 16.05 -18.52 -16.75
CA LEU A 59 14.83 -19.28 -16.60
C LEU A 59 14.46 -19.48 -15.11
N LEU A 60 15.42 -19.84 -14.28
CA LEU A 60 15.21 -19.98 -12.84
C LEU A 60 14.79 -18.63 -12.23
N PHE A 61 15.45 -17.55 -12.62
CA PHE A 61 15.06 -16.22 -12.19
C PHE A 61 13.60 -15.90 -12.57
N PHE A 62 13.21 -16.15 -13.81
CA PHE A 62 11.83 -16.01 -14.29
C PHE A 62 10.84 -16.84 -13.47
N LEU A 63 11.13 -18.12 -13.25
CA LEU A 63 10.23 -19.03 -12.52
C LEU A 63 10.12 -18.67 -11.04
N PHE A 64 11.25 -18.39 -10.37
CA PHE A 64 11.24 -18.07 -8.94
C PHE A 64 10.54 -16.75 -8.64
N THR A 65 10.76 -15.72 -9.46
CA THR A 65 10.15 -14.40 -9.25
C THR A 65 8.77 -14.24 -9.88
N GLY A 66 8.32 -15.23 -10.64
CA GLY A 66 7.00 -15.25 -11.27
C GLY A 66 6.10 -16.35 -10.70
N VAL A 67 6.18 -17.54 -11.31
CA VAL A 67 5.27 -18.67 -11.01
C VAL A 67 5.33 -19.06 -9.53
N LEU A 68 6.52 -19.19 -8.95
CA LEU A 68 6.66 -19.59 -7.55
C LEU A 68 6.19 -18.49 -6.58
N ILE A 69 6.37 -17.22 -6.90
CA ILE A 69 5.80 -16.12 -6.11
C ILE A 69 4.28 -16.18 -6.13
N ILE A 70 3.65 -16.43 -7.27
CA ILE A 70 2.18 -16.56 -7.37
C ILE A 70 1.68 -17.70 -6.49
N ILE A 71 2.34 -18.86 -6.55
CA ILE A 71 2.00 -20.03 -5.72
C ILE A 71 2.21 -19.71 -4.22
N TYR A 72 3.34 -19.08 -3.87
CA TYR A 72 3.66 -18.74 -2.49
C TYR A 72 2.67 -17.74 -1.88
N LEU A 73 2.33 -16.68 -2.61
CA LEU A 73 1.41 -15.66 -2.13
C LEU A 73 -0.02 -16.18 -2.00
N ASN A 74 -0.38 -17.23 -2.76
CA ASN A 74 -1.72 -17.81 -2.76
C ASN A 74 -2.83 -16.75 -2.67
N VAL A 75 -2.79 -15.79 -3.57
CA VAL A 75 -3.65 -14.60 -3.55
C VAL A 75 -5.11 -15.03 -3.66
N VAL A 76 -5.93 -14.54 -2.74
CA VAL A 76 -7.37 -14.82 -2.73
C VAL A 76 -7.99 -14.29 -4.04
N PRO A 77 -8.81 -15.09 -4.74
CA PRO A 77 -9.56 -14.63 -5.91
C PRO A 77 -10.45 -13.42 -5.58
N PHE A 78 -10.76 -12.62 -6.59
CA PHE A 78 -11.65 -11.44 -6.45
C PHE A 78 -11.10 -10.33 -5.56
N GLN A 79 -9.80 -10.07 -5.62
CA GLN A 79 -9.23 -8.87 -5.01
C GLN A 79 -9.64 -7.62 -5.79
N PRO A 80 -9.86 -6.49 -5.09
CA PRO A 80 -10.27 -5.24 -5.75
C PRO A 80 -9.17 -4.64 -6.63
N ARG A 81 -7.91 -5.10 -6.50
CA ARG A 81 -6.75 -4.63 -7.28
C ARG A 81 -5.79 -5.76 -7.55
N GLU A 82 -5.33 -5.85 -8.81
CA GLU A 82 -4.22 -6.72 -9.19
C GLU A 82 -2.91 -6.29 -8.50
N ARG A 83 -2.06 -7.28 -8.21
CA ARG A 83 -0.77 -7.08 -7.53
C ARG A 83 0.40 -7.48 -8.41
N ASP A 84 0.41 -7.02 -9.63
CA ASP A 84 1.41 -7.35 -10.66
C ASP A 84 2.84 -7.03 -10.21
N TYR A 85 3.01 -6.02 -9.38
CA TYR A 85 4.30 -5.67 -8.79
C TYR A 85 4.93 -6.81 -7.97
N ALA A 86 4.14 -7.76 -7.49
CA ALA A 86 4.67 -8.88 -6.70
C ALA A 86 5.55 -9.82 -7.54
N TYR A 87 5.29 -9.91 -8.85
CA TYR A 87 6.04 -10.75 -9.79
C TYR A 87 6.74 -9.97 -10.89
N VAL A 88 7.01 -8.69 -10.64
CA VAL A 88 7.74 -7.81 -11.58
C VAL A 88 9.12 -8.35 -11.98
N GLY A 89 9.77 -9.12 -11.11
CA GLY A 89 11.04 -9.78 -11.41
C GLY A 89 10.98 -10.73 -12.60
N SER A 90 9.84 -11.41 -12.80
CA SER A 90 9.65 -12.27 -13.98
C SER A 90 9.53 -11.46 -15.27
N PHE A 91 8.90 -10.29 -15.23
CA PHE A 91 8.85 -9.39 -16.37
C PHE A 91 10.24 -8.87 -16.72
N TYR A 92 11.05 -8.55 -15.72
CA TYR A 92 12.45 -8.16 -15.94
C TYR A 92 13.26 -9.29 -16.57
N ALA A 93 13.14 -10.52 -16.07
CA ALA A 93 13.80 -11.68 -16.64
C ALA A 93 13.38 -11.93 -18.10
N PHE A 94 12.07 -11.79 -18.39
CA PHE A 94 11.56 -11.94 -19.76
C PHE A 94 12.06 -10.82 -20.69
N ALA A 95 12.23 -9.60 -20.18
CA ALA A 95 12.79 -8.49 -20.95
C ALA A 95 14.22 -8.75 -21.43
N ILE A 96 15.02 -9.54 -20.67
CA ILE A 96 16.34 -10.00 -21.13
C ILE A 96 16.19 -10.81 -22.43
N TRP A 97 15.23 -11.73 -22.48
CA TRP A 97 14.98 -12.52 -23.69
C TRP A 97 14.43 -11.67 -24.83
N ILE A 98 13.61 -10.65 -24.58
CA ILE A 98 13.19 -9.70 -25.62
C ILE A 98 14.42 -9.03 -26.24
N GLY A 99 15.37 -8.58 -25.43
CA GLY A 99 16.64 -8.01 -25.93
C GLY A 99 17.47 -9.03 -26.73
N LEU A 100 17.61 -10.25 -26.22
CA LEU A 100 18.32 -11.33 -26.94
C LEU A 100 17.59 -11.78 -28.20
N GLY A 101 16.31 -11.54 -28.34
CA GLY A 101 15.52 -11.81 -29.52
C GLY A 101 16.01 -11.01 -30.73
N VAL A 102 16.47 -9.78 -30.51
CA VAL A 102 17.09 -8.95 -31.58
C VAL A 102 18.33 -9.61 -32.12
N LEU A 103 19.17 -10.16 -31.21
CA LEU A 103 20.38 -10.92 -31.62
C LEU A 103 20.00 -12.23 -32.34
N GLY A 104 18.92 -12.89 -31.92
CA GLY A 104 18.39 -14.07 -32.61
C GLY A 104 17.93 -13.77 -34.01
N ILE A 105 17.25 -12.64 -34.26
CA ILE A 105 16.87 -12.18 -35.59
C ILE A 105 18.14 -11.85 -36.43
N TYR A 106 19.11 -11.15 -35.84
CA TYR A 106 20.36 -10.84 -36.47
C TYR A 106 21.11 -12.10 -36.90
N ASP A 107 21.29 -13.10 -36.02
CA ASP A 107 21.96 -14.39 -36.35
C ASP A 107 21.27 -15.12 -37.50
N PHE A 108 19.95 -15.08 -37.55
CA PHE A 108 19.19 -15.69 -38.63
C PHE A 108 19.39 -14.98 -39.97
N LEU A 109 19.40 -13.64 -39.96
CA LEU A 109 19.57 -12.83 -41.18
C LEU A 109 21.03 -12.84 -41.72
N SER A 110 22.01 -12.78 -40.82
CA SER A 110 23.43 -12.73 -41.16
C SER A 110 23.93 -13.97 -41.92
N LYS A 111 23.21 -15.08 -41.84
CA LYS A 111 23.45 -16.29 -42.64
C LYS A 111 23.00 -16.20 -44.09
N ARG A 112 22.23 -15.17 -44.45
CA ARG A 112 21.60 -15.01 -45.76
C ARG A 112 21.98 -13.70 -46.45
N MET A 113 22.49 -12.71 -45.71
CA MET A 113 22.82 -11.38 -46.21
C MET A 113 24.04 -10.81 -45.47
N ASN A 114 24.55 -9.68 -45.94
CA ASN A 114 25.70 -9.04 -45.27
C ASN A 114 25.38 -8.56 -43.87
N SER A 115 26.39 -8.51 -43.00
CA SER A 115 26.27 -8.18 -41.58
C SER A 115 25.61 -6.82 -41.31
N THR A 116 25.97 -5.79 -42.10
CA THR A 116 25.43 -4.43 -41.91
C THR A 116 23.94 -4.37 -42.24
N ALA A 117 23.52 -4.98 -43.35
CA ALA A 117 22.09 -5.03 -43.69
C ALA A 117 21.29 -5.86 -42.66
N SER A 118 21.86 -6.98 -42.20
CA SER A 118 21.23 -7.82 -41.17
C SER A 118 21.02 -7.06 -39.86
N ALA A 119 22.03 -6.29 -39.43
CA ALA A 119 21.91 -5.46 -38.22
C ALA A 119 20.87 -4.35 -38.41
N GLY A 120 20.89 -3.67 -39.56
CA GLY A 120 19.89 -2.63 -39.84
C GLY A 120 18.46 -3.16 -39.83
N ILE A 121 18.18 -4.28 -40.50
CA ILE A 121 16.83 -4.89 -40.52
C ILE A 121 16.44 -5.38 -39.16
N ALA A 122 17.32 -6.08 -38.44
CA ALA A 122 17.00 -6.57 -37.07
C ALA A 122 16.66 -5.40 -36.11
N THR A 123 17.39 -4.29 -36.19
CA THR A 123 17.14 -3.09 -35.39
C THR A 123 15.80 -2.46 -35.76
N VAL A 124 15.50 -2.26 -37.07
CA VAL A 124 14.22 -1.66 -37.48
C VAL A 124 13.04 -2.52 -37.07
N VAL A 125 13.10 -3.84 -37.28
CA VAL A 125 12.03 -4.77 -36.86
C VAL A 125 11.85 -4.76 -35.35
N ALA A 126 12.93 -4.75 -34.57
CA ALA A 126 12.88 -4.74 -33.13
C ALA A 126 12.30 -3.41 -32.60
N LEU A 127 12.60 -2.27 -33.22
CA LEU A 127 12.08 -0.95 -32.80
C LEU A 127 10.57 -0.78 -33.03
N ILE A 128 9.95 -1.58 -33.91
CA ILE A 128 8.48 -1.56 -34.07
C ILE A 128 7.78 -1.85 -32.73
N ILE A 129 8.31 -2.77 -31.93
CA ILE A 129 7.70 -3.21 -30.68
C ILE A 129 7.63 -2.08 -29.62
N PRO A 130 8.75 -1.46 -29.21
CA PRO A 130 8.69 -0.37 -28.23
C PRO A 130 7.95 0.85 -28.76
N THR A 131 8.01 1.11 -30.08
CA THR A 131 7.25 2.23 -30.69
C THR A 131 5.75 1.98 -30.62
N LEU A 132 5.28 0.77 -30.95
CA LEU A 132 3.88 0.40 -30.81
C LEU A 132 3.44 0.47 -29.33
N MET A 133 4.25 -0.08 -28.42
CA MET A 133 3.95 -0.03 -26.99
C MET A 133 3.90 1.41 -26.47
N ALA A 134 4.79 2.29 -26.91
CA ALA A 134 4.77 3.70 -26.54
C ALA A 134 3.51 4.41 -27.07
N ALA A 135 3.13 4.15 -28.34
CA ALA A 135 1.94 4.75 -28.94
C ALA A 135 0.64 4.30 -28.25
N GLU A 136 0.51 3.00 -27.97
CA GLU A 136 -0.68 2.44 -27.33
C GLU A 136 -0.80 2.81 -25.85
N ASN A 137 0.32 3.00 -25.15
CA ASN A 137 0.29 3.33 -23.70
C ASN A 137 0.36 4.83 -23.41
N TRP A 138 0.54 5.68 -24.38
CA TRP A 138 0.77 7.11 -24.15
C TRP A 138 -0.36 7.76 -23.36
N ASP A 139 -1.60 7.48 -23.73
CA ASP A 139 -2.78 8.04 -23.09
C ASP A 139 -3.08 7.41 -21.71
N ASP A 140 -2.67 6.16 -21.47
CA ASP A 140 -2.77 5.51 -20.16
C ASP A 140 -1.85 6.15 -19.12
N HIS A 141 -0.71 6.67 -19.57
CA HIS A 141 0.30 7.28 -18.70
C HIS A 141 0.08 8.77 -18.50
N ASP A 142 -0.85 9.39 -19.22
CA ASP A 142 -1.21 10.78 -18.99
C ASP A 142 -1.92 10.95 -17.64
N ARG A 143 -1.25 11.67 -16.74
CA ARG A 143 -1.74 11.98 -15.40
C ARG A 143 -2.01 13.47 -15.20
N SER A 144 -1.90 14.26 -16.25
CA SER A 144 -2.02 15.72 -16.20
C SER A 144 -3.36 16.24 -15.66
N GLY A 145 -4.44 15.43 -15.79
CA GLY A 145 -5.78 15.79 -15.28
C GLY A 145 -6.21 15.03 -14.01
N ARG A 146 -5.30 14.34 -13.32
CA ARG A 146 -5.67 13.45 -12.18
C ARG A 146 -5.43 14.12 -10.83
N PHE A 147 -6.27 15.10 -10.48
CA PHE A 147 -6.17 15.86 -9.22
C PHE A 147 -7.03 15.30 -8.07
N THR A 148 -7.82 14.25 -8.28
CA THR A 148 -8.78 13.75 -7.28
C THR A 148 -8.11 13.47 -5.92
N ALA A 149 -6.94 12.85 -5.89
CA ALA A 149 -6.23 12.55 -4.65
C ALA A 149 -5.83 13.83 -3.89
N LEU A 150 -5.34 14.84 -4.61
CA LEU A 150 -4.97 16.13 -4.04
C LEU A 150 -6.19 16.88 -3.49
N GLU A 151 -7.29 16.93 -4.25
CA GLU A 151 -8.50 17.64 -3.83
C GLU A 151 -9.15 16.98 -2.60
N VAL A 152 -9.16 15.64 -2.55
CA VAL A 152 -9.60 14.91 -1.35
C VAL A 152 -8.69 15.24 -0.16
N ALA A 153 -7.37 15.26 -0.36
CA ALA A 153 -6.42 15.61 0.70
C ALA A 153 -6.63 17.04 1.22
N LYS A 154 -6.84 18.01 0.32
CA LYS A 154 -7.18 19.39 0.70
C LYS A 154 -8.43 19.45 1.56
N ASN A 155 -9.51 18.77 1.14
CA ASN A 155 -10.75 18.74 1.91
C ASN A 155 -10.56 18.18 3.31
N TYR A 156 -9.77 17.11 3.47
CA TYR A 156 -9.45 16.57 4.78
C TYR A 156 -8.64 17.56 5.64
N LEU A 157 -7.58 18.13 5.10
CA LEU A 157 -6.70 19.05 5.84
C LEU A 157 -7.43 20.36 6.20
N GLU A 158 -8.20 20.91 5.27
CA GLU A 158 -8.94 22.15 5.52
C GLU A 158 -10.12 21.99 6.49
N SER A 159 -10.64 20.76 6.64
CA SER A 159 -11.68 20.46 7.62
C SER A 159 -11.17 20.36 9.06
N CYS A 160 -9.85 20.32 9.26
CA CYS A 160 -9.24 20.22 10.58
C CYS A 160 -9.03 21.60 11.21
N ASP A 161 -9.12 21.68 12.52
CA ASP A 161 -8.72 22.85 13.30
C ASP A 161 -7.21 23.10 13.16
N LYS A 162 -6.78 24.32 13.52
CA LYS A 162 -5.37 24.69 13.52
C LYS A 162 -4.60 23.80 14.51
N ASN A 163 -3.41 23.32 14.09
CA ASN A 163 -2.54 22.44 14.87
C ASN A 163 -3.19 21.12 15.27
N ALA A 164 -4.16 20.63 14.50
CA ALA A 164 -4.83 19.35 14.79
C ALA A 164 -3.89 18.15 14.59
N ILE A 165 -4.24 17.04 15.22
CA ILE A 165 -3.66 15.71 14.95
C ILE A 165 -4.70 14.92 14.16
N LEU A 166 -4.36 14.54 12.93
CA LEU A 166 -5.21 13.77 12.03
C LEU A 166 -4.75 12.32 11.97
N PHE A 167 -5.56 11.40 12.46
CA PHE A 167 -5.28 9.96 12.38
C PHE A 167 -5.83 9.35 11.09
N THR A 168 -4.97 8.60 10.39
CA THR A 168 -5.30 7.85 9.17
C THR A 168 -5.05 6.36 9.35
N ASN A 169 -5.76 5.50 8.61
CA ASN A 169 -5.67 4.06 8.83
C ASN A 169 -4.59 3.35 7.99
N GLY A 170 -4.25 3.87 6.82
CA GLY A 170 -3.31 3.21 5.92
C GLY A 170 -2.79 4.13 4.81
N ASP A 171 -2.22 3.53 3.78
CA ASP A 171 -1.49 4.25 2.72
C ASP A 171 -2.40 5.14 1.88
N ASN A 172 -3.57 4.64 1.51
CA ASN A 172 -4.48 5.31 0.57
C ASN A 172 -5.03 6.63 1.11
N ASP A 173 -5.26 6.72 2.41
CA ASP A 173 -5.72 7.93 3.10
C ASP A 173 -4.57 8.81 3.62
N THR A 174 -3.37 8.25 3.79
CA THR A 174 -2.20 8.98 4.30
C THR A 174 -1.38 9.64 3.18
N PHE A 175 -1.03 8.91 2.13
CA PHE A 175 -0.09 9.40 1.12
C PHE A 175 -0.59 10.64 0.36
N PRO A 176 -1.88 10.77 0.01
CA PRO A 176 -2.39 12.02 -0.55
C PRO A 176 -2.22 13.22 0.39
N LEU A 177 -2.40 13.01 1.70
CA LEU A 177 -2.21 14.06 2.71
C LEU A 177 -0.74 14.48 2.80
N TRP A 178 0.18 13.51 2.83
CA TRP A 178 1.61 13.80 2.81
C TRP A 178 2.01 14.52 1.53
N TYR A 179 1.51 14.11 0.36
CA TYR A 179 1.75 14.83 -0.88
C TYR A 179 1.28 16.28 -0.79
N ALA A 180 0.07 16.52 -0.26
CA ALA A 180 -0.45 17.87 -0.10
C ALA A 180 0.40 18.73 0.86
N GLN A 181 0.96 18.13 1.92
CA GLN A 181 1.82 18.84 2.88
C GLN A 181 3.26 19.03 2.37
N GLU A 182 3.88 17.96 1.86
CA GLU A 182 5.31 17.95 1.50
C GLU A 182 5.60 18.64 0.16
N VAL A 183 4.69 18.53 -0.81
CA VAL A 183 4.89 19.05 -2.17
C VAL A 183 4.13 20.35 -2.40
N GLU A 184 2.88 20.43 -1.94
CA GLU A 184 2.03 21.59 -2.15
C GLU A 184 2.08 22.61 -0.99
N GLY A 185 2.69 22.25 0.14
CA GLY A 185 2.80 23.10 1.32
C GLY A 185 1.47 23.42 2.02
N ILE A 186 0.47 22.55 1.86
CA ILE A 186 -0.88 22.78 2.36
C ILE A 186 -1.00 22.30 3.80
N ARG A 187 -1.42 23.17 4.72
CA ARG A 187 -1.71 22.88 6.12
C ARG A 187 -0.61 22.05 6.81
N THR A 188 0.62 22.53 6.74
CA THR A 188 1.81 21.97 7.39
C THR A 188 1.76 22.04 8.93
N ASP A 189 0.77 22.73 9.47
CA ASP A 189 0.45 22.80 10.90
C ASP A 189 -0.24 21.53 11.43
N ILE A 190 -0.77 20.67 10.55
CA ILE A 190 -1.49 19.46 10.95
C ILE A 190 -0.53 18.27 11.04
N LYS A 191 -0.57 17.55 12.17
CA LYS A 191 0.19 16.32 12.35
C LYS A 191 -0.59 15.13 11.80
N VAL A 192 -0.22 14.63 10.62
CA VAL A 192 -0.83 13.43 10.03
C VAL A 192 -0.15 12.18 10.59
N VAL A 193 -0.95 11.29 11.19
CA VAL A 193 -0.49 10.08 11.88
C VAL A 193 -1.10 8.83 11.27
N ASN A 194 -0.29 8.05 10.57
CA ASN A 194 -0.71 6.76 10.05
C ASN A 194 -0.75 5.70 11.16
N LEU A 195 -1.93 5.20 11.49
CA LEU A 195 -2.13 4.22 12.56
C LEU A 195 -1.47 2.87 12.29
N SER A 196 -1.29 2.49 11.03
CA SER A 196 -0.57 1.25 10.67
C SER A 196 0.92 1.38 11.01
N LEU A 197 1.55 2.49 10.62
CA LEU A 197 2.95 2.78 10.93
C LEU A 197 3.15 3.09 12.41
N PHE A 198 2.14 3.59 13.11
CA PHE A 198 2.18 3.93 14.53
C PHE A 198 2.32 2.70 15.46
N ASN A 199 2.36 1.49 14.89
CA ASN A 199 2.77 0.27 15.58
C ASN A 199 4.29 0.08 15.63
N THR A 200 5.06 0.89 14.89
CA THR A 200 6.52 0.75 14.79
C THR A 200 7.24 1.78 15.65
N PRO A 201 8.27 1.40 16.41
CA PRO A 201 8.97 2.32 17.31
C PRO A 201 9.56 3.54 16.59
N TRP A 202 10.17 3.36 15.42
CA TRP A 202 10.78 4.45 14.67
C TRP A 202 9.77 5.53 14.25
N TYR A 203 8.54 5.12 13.88
CA TYR A 203 7.51 6.06 13.48
C TYR A 203 6.92 6.81 14.68
N ILE A 204 6.79 6.13 15.84
CA ILE A 204 6.42 6.79 17.09
C ILE A 204 7.44 7.86 17.45
N ASP A 205 8.75 7.54 17.38
CA ASP A 205 9.83 8.50 17.62
C ASP A 205 9.76 9.70 16.68
N GLN A 206 9.44 9.46 15.41
CA GLN A 206 9.27 10.51 14.42
C GLN A 206 8.05 11.41 14.76
N MET A 207 6.93 10.84 15.15
CA MET A 207 5.73 11.59 15.51
C MET A 207 5.91 12.42 16.80
N LYS A 208 6.82 12.02 17.68
CA LYS A 208 7.20 12.77 18.89
C LYS A 208 8.15 13.95 18.62
N ARG A 209 8.46 14.23 17.36
CA ARG A 209 9.25 15.40 16.95
C ARG A 209 8.36 16.40 16.24
N ALA A 210 8.71 17.69 16.34
CA ALA A 210 8.10 18.72 15.50
C ALA A 210 8.42 18.45 14.02
N SER A 211 7.48 18.72 13.13
CA SER A 211 7.68 18.67 11.69
C SER A 211 6.98 19.86 11.05
N TYR A 212 7.73 20.68 10.31
CA TYR A 212 7.22 21.96 9.81
C TYR A 212 6.61 22.81 10.94
N ASP A 213 5.36 23.23 10.79
CA ASP A 213 4.62 24.00 11.80
C ASP A 213 3.86 23.10 12.80
N ALA A 214 3.83 21.78 12.57
CA ALA A 214 3.11 20.85 13.43
C ALA A 214 3.90 20.49 14.69
N ALA A 215 3.24 20.60 15.84
CA ALA A 215 3.80 20.22 17.13
C ALA A 215 4.00 18.71 17.26
N PRO A 216 4.90 18.25 18.16
CA PRO A 216 5.00 16.84 18.52
C PRO A 216 3.69 16.29 19.07
N ILE A 217 3.44 14.99 18.84
CA ILE A 217 2.33 14.31 19.52
C ILE A 217 2.61 14.32 21.03
N PRO A 218 1.62 14.71 21.85
CA PRO A 218 1.74 14.69 23.30
C PRO A 218 1.67 13.25 23.83
N SER A 219 2.82 12.62 24.01
CA SER A 219 2.92 11.28 24.57
C SER A 219 3.85 11.27 25.78
N SER A 220 3.39 10.69 26.88
CA SER A 220 4.17 10.47 28.10
C SER A 220 5.02 9.19 28.08
N LEU A 221 4.89 8.36 27.03
CA LEU A 221 5.65 7.12 26.88
C LEU A 221 7.03 7.41 26.35
N GLU A 222 8.07 6.82 26.95
CA GLU A 222 9.46 6.88 26.49
C GLU A 222 9.76 5.75 25.50
N HIS A 223 10.85 5.85 24.73
CA HIS A 223 11.24 4.86 23.73
C HIS A 223 11.26 3.42 24.28
N ASP A 224 11.80 3.21 25.50
CA ASP A 224 11.84 1.91 26.15
C ASP A 224 10.46 1.34 26.48
N ASP A 225 9.43 2.17 26.54
CA ASP A 225 8.06 1.74 26.80
C ASP A 225 7.41 1.09 25.57
N TYR A 226 7.79 1.49 24.36
CA TYR A 226 7.20 1.00 23.11
C TYR A 226 8.19 0.38 22.13
N ARG A 227 9.47 0.21 22.49
CA ARG A 227 10.42 -0.53 21.66
C ARG A 227 9.89 -1.93 21.33
N ALA A 228 10.43 -2.52 20.26
CA ALA A 228 10.01 -3.85 19.82
C ALA A 228 10.15 -4.88 20.96
N GLY A 229 9.13 -5.72 21.11
CA GLY A 229 9.08 -6.74 22.16
C GLY A 229 8.60 -6.27 23.52
N THR A 230 8.27 -4.99 23.73
CA THR A 230 7.75 -4.50 25.03
C THR A 230 6.22 -4.44 25.08
N ARG A 231 5.61 -3.50 24.36
CA ARG A 231 4.15 -3.30 24.33
C ARG A 231 3.57 -3.46 22.92
N ASP A 232 4.09 -4.40 22.12
CA ASP A 232 3.54 -4.70 20.80
C ASP A 232 2.08 -5.16 20.88
N TYR A 233 1.78 -5.86 21.97
CA TYR A 233 0.43 -6.30 22.31
C TYR A 233 0.23 -6.27 23.83
N THR A 234 -0.81 -5.59 24.29
CA THR A 234 -1.21 -5.51 25.71
C THR A 234 -2.47 -6.32 25.91
N PRO A 235 -2.43 -7.49 26.57
CA PRO A 235 -3.59 -8.32 26.79
C PRO A 235 -4.59 -7.62 27.71
N ILE A 236 -5.89 -7.94 27.57
CA ILE A 236 -6.93 -7.50 28.45
C ILE A 236 -7.21 -8.60 29.48
N ASN A 237 -7.12 -8.25 30.76
CA ASN A 237 -7.48 -9.13 31.88
C ASN A 237 -8.48 -8.38 32.74
N GLU A 238 -9.78 -8.64 32.55
CA GLU A 238 -10.86 -7.91 33.18
C GLU A 238 -10.90 -8.15 34.70
N ARG A 239 -10.52 -7.15 35.47
CA ARG A 239 -10.58 -7.13 36.95
C ARG A 239 -11.68 -6.23 37.48
N PHE A 240 -12.12 -5.24 36.67
CA PHE A 240 -13.16 -4.29 37.06
C PHE A 240 -14.45 -4.56 36.27
N LYS A 241 -15.56 -4.59 36.96
CA LYS A 241 -16.89 -4.78 36.35
C LYS A 241 -17.50 -3.46 35.86
N ASP A 242 -17.10 -2.36 36.48
CA ASP A 242 -17.60 -1.02 36.20
C ASP A 242 -16.77 -0.30 35.10
N TYR A 243 -17.32 0.83 34.65
CA TYR A 243 -16.60 1.70 33.72
C TYR A 243 -15.50 2.47 34.45
N VAL A 244 -14.29 2.39 33.96
CA VAL A 244 -13.09 3.04 34.51
C VAL A 244 -12.66 4.18 33.57
N GLU A 245 -12.20 5.27 34.16
CA GLU A 245 -11.68 6.41 33.42
C GLU A 245 -10.49 6.01 32.57
N VAL A 246 -10.44 6.44 31.28
CA VAL A 246 -9.35 6.10 30.33
C VAL A 246 -7.99 6.49 30.92
N LYS A 247 -7.89 7.69 31.52
CA LYS A 247 -6.64 8.18 32.13
C LYS A 247 -6.10 7.23 33.19
N ASP A 248 -6.98 6.69 34.04
CA ASP A 248 -6.57 5.77 35.09
C ASP A 248 -6.13 4.41 34.56
N VAL A 249 -6.79 3.94 33.49
CA VAL A 249 -6.41 2.70 32.80
C VAL A 249 -5.05 2.85 32.12
N VAL A 250 -4.80 3.97 31.44
CA VAL A 250 -3.50 4.25 30.79
C VAL A 250 -2.39 4.34 31.84
N ASN A 251 -2.63 5.06 32.94
CA ASN A 251 -1.68 5.15 34.06
C ASN A 251 -1.39 3.77 34.67
N PHE A 252 -2.41 2.91 34.80
CA PHE A 252 -2.22 1.55 35.28
C PHE A 252 -1.37 0.71 34.34
N ILE A 253 -1.65 0.74 33.05
CA ILE A 253 -0.86 0.00 32.02
C ILE A 253 0.60 0.47 32.02
N ASN A 254 0.83 1.76 32.23
CA ASN A 254 2.18 2.36 32.24
C ASN A 254 2.90 2.18 33.57
N SER A 255 2.21 1.75 34.61
CA SER A 255 2.81 1.52 35.92
C SER A 255 3.90 0.43 35.88
N LYS A 256 5.03 0.70 36.54
CA LYS A 256 6.10 -0.28 36.77
C LYS A 256 5.77 -1.30 37.88
N SER A 257 4.64 -1.12 38.58
CA SER A 257 4.20 -1.99 39.66
C SER A 257 3.99 -3.44 39.18
N ALA A 258 4.34 -4.40 40.02
CA ALA A 258 4.05 -5.81 39.80
C ALA A 258 2.56 -6.11 39.64
N LYS A 259 1.70 -5.31 40.32
CA LYS A 259 0.22 -5.43 40.24
C LYS A 259 -0.33 -5.11 38.82
N ALA A 260 0.41 -4.33 38.04
CA ALA A 260 0.04 -3.97 36.65
C ALA A 260 0.60 -4.96 35.63
N LYS A 261 1.14 -6.09 36.06
CA LYS A 261 1.75 -7.11 35.19
C LYS A 261 1.12 -8.48 35.39
N ILE A 262 1.04 -9.25 34.32
CA ILE A 262 0.62 -10.66 34.33
C ILE A 262 1.62 -11.53 33.60
N ASN A 263 1.72 -12.80 34.00
CA ASN A 263 2.47 -13.81 33.27
C ASN A 263 1.72 -14.22 32.00
N THR A 264 2.40 -14.16 30.87
CA THR A 264 1.92 -14.65 29.58
C THR A 264 2.91 -15.68 29.04
N SER A 265 2.57 -16.39 27.96
CA SER A 265 3.49 -17.26 27.25
C SER A 265 4.77 -16.55 26.77
N ALA A 266 4.70 -15.22 26.58
CA ALA A 266 5.80 -14.36 26.19
C ALA A 266 6.48 -13.65 27.38
N GLY A 267 6.29 -14.14 28.62
CA GLY A 267 6.82 -13.55 29.85
C GLY A 267 5.91 -12.55 30.52
N LEU A 268 6.47 -11.79 31.47
CA LEU A 268 5.74 -10.80 32.28
C LEU A 268 5.40 -9.58 31.43
N ARG A 269 4.10 -9.30 31.27
CA ARG A 269 3.59 -8.19 30.43
C ARG A 269 2.61 -7.29 31.19
N SER A 270 2.62 -5.99 30.86
CA SER A 270 1.54 -5.09 31.29
C SER A 270 0.21 -5.54 30.68
N TYR A 271 -0.89 -5.26 31.34
CA TYR A 271 -2.22 -5.63 30.86
C TYR A 271 -3.22 -4.50 31.08
N CYS A 272 -4.28 -4.50 30.25
CA CYS A 272 -5.43 -3.62 30.43
C CYS A 272 -6.42 -4.26 31.41
N PRO A 273 -6.81 -3.56 32.52
CA PRO A 273 -7.57 -4.20 33.59
C PRO A 273 -9.09 -4.25 33.34
N THR A 274 -9.57 -3.68 32.23
CA THR A 274 -11.01 -3.65 31.91
C THR A 274 -11.23 -3.43 30.39
N LYS A 275 -12.38 -3.92 29.91
CA LYS A 275 -12.91 -3.55 28.59
C LYS A 275 -13.82 -2.33 28.63
N LYS A 276 -14.31 -1.93 29.80
CA LYS A 276 -15.28 -0.87 29.97
C LYS A 276 -14.58 0.44 30.29
N LEU A 277 -14.56 1.34 29.35
CA LEU A 277 -13.88 2.62 29.46
C LEU A 277 -14.87 3.79 29.43
N LYS A 278 -14.53 4.85 30.14
CA LYS A 278 -15.25 6.11 30.08
C LYS A 278 -14.31 7.29 29.98
N LEU A 279 -14.80 8.35 29.38
CA LEU A 279 -14.18 9.67 29.33
C LEU A 279 -15.11 10.66 29.96
N SER A 280 -14.64 11.36 30.98
CA SER A 280 -15.35 12.49 31.59
C SER A 280 -15.34 13.67 30.63
N VAL A 281 -16.52 14.29 30.41
CA VAL A 281 -16.69 15.41 29.50
C VAL A 281 -16.60 16.73 30.27
N ASN A 282 -15.66 17.60 29.85
CA ASN A 282 -15.63 18.98 30.32
C ASN A 282 -16.69 19.79 29.56
N LYS A 283 -17.87 19.96 30.21
CA LYS A 283 -19.02 20.64 29.61
C LYS A 283 -18.71 22.09 29.20
N GLU A 284 -17.90 22.79 29.94
CA GLU A 284 -17.59 24.20 29.65
C GLU A 284 -16.76 24.30 28.35
N ASN A 285 -15.79 23.41 28.16
CA ASN A 285 -15.07 23.34 26.92
C ASN A 285 -15.98 22.98 25.74
N VAL A 286 -16.88 22.00 25.92
CA VAL A 286 -17.79 21.58 24.84
C VAL A 286 -18.77 22.70 24.47
N LYS A 287 -19.28 23.45 25.44
CA LYS A 287 -20.16 24.59 25.19
C LYS A 287 -19.52 25.68 24.34
N SER A 288 -18.18 25.81 24.34
CA SER A 288 -17.48 26.78 23.53
C SER A 288 -17.52 26.49 22.02
N PHE A 289 -17.77 25.22 21.63
CA PHE A 289 -17.79 24.77 20.22
C PHE A 289 -19.19 24.49 19.69
N ILE A 290 -20.16 24.22 20.59
CA ILE A 290 -21.51 23.78 20.22
C ILE A 290 -22.51 24.92 20.33
N PRO A 291 -23.45 25.08 19.36
CA PRO A 291 -24.54 26.05 19.45
C PRO A 291 -25.34 25.88 20.76
N LYS A 292 -25.82 27.01 21.32
CA LYS A 292 -26.54 27.04 22.60
C LYS A 292 -27.74 26.10 22.68
N GLU A 293 -28.40 25.88 21.56
CA GLU A 293 -29.56 24.98 21.46
C GLU A 293 -29.26 23.49 21.75
N TYR A 294 -27.96 23.10 21.76
CA TYR A 294 -27.53 21.73 22.09
C TYR A 294 -26.86 21.61 23.45
N HIS A 295 -26.75 22.69 24.25
CA HIS A 295 -26.06 22.67 25.55
C HIS A 295 -26.69 21.72 26.55
N ASP A 296 -28.01 21.55 26.51
CA ASP A 296 -28.79 20.61 27.36
C ASP A 296 -28.55 19.14 27.01
N LYS A 297 -28.10 18.86 25.76
CA LYS A 297 -27.78 17.51 25.23
C LYS A 297 -26.37 17.06 25.56
N ILE A 298 -25.52 17.92 26.14
CA ILE A 298 -24.13 17.58 26.46
C ILE A 298 -24.12 16.55 27.61
N VAL A 299 -23.61 15.36 27.32
CA VAL A 299 -23.45 14.28 28.31
C VAL A 299 -22.35 14.57 29.32
N ASN A 300 -22.39 13.95 30.49
CA ASN A 300 -21.35 14.09 31.51
C ASN A 300 -20.14 13.19 31.22
N GLU A 301 -20.37 12.06 30.61
CA GLU A 301 -19.36 11.05 30.31
C GLU A 301 -19.69 10.30 29.01
N ILE A 302 -18.66 9.87 28.29
CA ILE A 302 -18.77 9.00 27.12
C ILE A 302 -18.32 7.61 27.54
N LYS A 303 -19.20 6.61 27.39
CA LYS A 303 -18.94 5.21 27.72
C LYS A 303 -18.72 4.39 26.45
N PHE A 304 -17.68 3.56 26.45
CA PHE A 304 -17.42 2.62 25.36
C PHE A 304 -16.78 1.32 25.85
N LYS A 305 -16.83 0.29 25.01
CA LYS A 305 -16.23 -1.01 25.31
C LYS A 305 -15.19 -1.37 24.26
N LEU A 306 -14.03 -1.85 24.71
CA LEU A 306 -13.01 -2.43 23.84
C LEU A 306 -13.50 -3.77 23.29
N LYS A 307 -13.27 -4.00 21.99
CA LYS A 307 -13.48 -5.29 21.32
C LYS A 307 -12.19 -6.09 21.33
N GLY A 308 -12.32 -7.43 21.38
CA GLY A 308 -11.16 -8.34 21.36
C GLY A 308 -10.55 -8.58 22.75
N ASN A 309 -9.36 -9.20 22.75
CA ASN A 309 -8.69 -9.68 23.98
C ASN A 309 -7.38 -8.93 24.27
N GLY A 310 -7.10 -7.86 23.56
CA GLY A 310 -5.91 -7.04 23.78
C GLY A 310 -5.86 -5.81 22.89
N LEU A 311 -4.88 -4.96 23.16
CA LEU A 311 -4.62 -3.71 22.49
C LEU A 311 -3.26 -3.79 21.77
N TYR A 312 -3.22 -3.47 20.49
CA TYR A 312 -1.98 -3.23 19.78
C TYR A 312 -1.39 -1.87 20.16
N LYS A 313 -0.10 -1.70 19.90
CA LYS A 313 0.69 -0.52 20.26
C LYS A 313 0.02 0.80 19.82
N ASN A 314 -0.43 0.88 18.57
CA ASN A 314 -1.11 2.07 18.05
C ASN A 314 -2.37 2.46 18.84
N LYS A 315 -3.06 1.49 19.49
CA LYS A 315 -4.23 1.75 20.32
C LYS A 315 -3.87 2.25 21.73
N LEU A 316 -2.62 2.09 22.14
CA LEU A 316 -2.13 2.60 23.42
C LEU A 316 -1.56 4.02 23.29
N MET A 317 -1.15 4.40 22.08
CA MET A 317 -0.53 5.70 21.82
C MET A 317 -1.56 6.78 21.48
N VAL A 318 -2.74 6.41 21.03
CA VAL A 318 -3.88 7.26 20.73
C VAL A 318 -4.76 7.38 21.95
#